data_d35554bf3fc5cd048615d12d517ac826
#
_entry.id   d35554bf3fc5cd048615d12d517ac826
#
_cell.length_a   1.000
_cell.length_b   1.000
_cell.length_c   1.000
_cell.angle_alpha   90.00
_cell.angle_beta   90.00
_cell.angle_gamma   90.00
#
_symmetry.space_group_name_H-M   'P 1'
#
loop_
_entity.id
_entity.type
_entity.pdbx_description
1 polymer ?
#
loop_
_entity_poly.entity_id
_entity_poly.type
_entity_poly.pdbx_seq_one_letter_code
_entity_poly.pdbx_strand_id
1 'polypeptide(L)'
;MIIEYDKKYDEQIKDSLVELQEHIQNIDLEGYNILTEEFRESYFSKTMDEIQKCNGKILLYKEENDIVGLVIGLINNDAEETYEFKAPKRGRITELIVSKNIRSNGIGTQLLNAMENYLKSIGCKDILLGAFAYNEKAIKFYEKNGYHVRMTDMTKTNL
;
A
#
# COMPACT_ATOMS: atom_id res chain seq x y z
N MET A 1 -2.62 17.06 -7.73
CA MET A 1 -1.16 17.25 -7.49
C MET A 1 -0.69 16.37 -6.33
N ILE A 2 0.55 15.86 -6.37
CA ILE A 2 1.10 15.08 -5.25
C ILE A 2 1.65 16.01 -4.18
N ILE A 3 1.31 15.73 -2.93
CA ILE A 3 1.77 16.42 -1.72
C ILE A 3 2.25 15.43 -0.67
N GLU A 4 3.05 15.86 0.27
CA GLU A 4 3.40 15.07 1.43
C GLU A 4 2.27 15.09 2.47
N TYR A 5 2.27 14.09 3.35
CA TYR A 5 1.36 14.00 4.47
C TYR A 5 1.41 15.25 5.35
N ASP A 6 0.23 15.67 5.80
CA ASP A 6 0.04 16.71 6.81
C ASP A 6 -1.13 16.25 7.70
N LYS A 7 -0.99 16.41 9.00
CA LYS A 7 -1.96 15.96 10.01
C LYS A 7 -3.40 16.44 9.77
N LYS A 8 -3.56 17.58 9.10
CA LYS A 8 -4.90 18.09 8.76
C LYS A 8 -5.70 17.17 7.82
N TYR A 9 -5.05 16.19 7.19
CA TYR A 9 -5.68 15.20 6.31
C TYR A 9 -5.95 13.86 6.98
N ASP A 10 -5.69 13.72 8.29
CA ASP A 10 -5.85 12.45 9.02
C ASP A 10 -7.21 11.81 8.78
N GLU A 11 -8.30 12.59 8.89
CA GLU A 11 -9.65 12.06 8.74
C GLU A 11 -9.91 11.55 7.31
N GLN A 12 -9.44 12.26 6.28
CA GLN A 12 -9.58 11.81 4.90
C GLN A 12 -8.74 10.57 4.60
N ILE A 13 -7.56 10.45 5.24
CA ILE A 13 -6.72 9.25 5.12
C ILE A 13 -7.39 8.05 5.78
N LYS A 14 -7.92 8.21 7.00
CA LYS A 14 -8.66 7.16 7.70
C LYS A 14 -9.86 6.67 6.89
N ASP A 15 -10.62 7.58 6.29
CA ASP A 15 -11.76 7.23 5.43
C ASP A 15 -11.31 6.44 4.20
N SER A 16 -10.20 6.84 3.58
CA SER A 16 -9.61 6.11 2.45
C SER A 16 -9.15 4.70 2.83
N LEU A 17 -8.58 4.52 4.03
CA LEU A 17 -8.16 3.21 4.55
C LEU A 17 -9.36 2.30 4.82
N VAL A 18 -10.47 2.86 5.34
CA VAL A 18 -11.73 2.13 5.50
C VAL A 18 -12.28 1.69 4.13
N GLU A 19 -12.31 2.58 3.13
CA GLU A 19 -12.75 2.23 1.77
C GLU A 19 -11.91 1.08 1.17
N LEU A 20 -10.59 1.09 1.43
CA LEU A 20 -9.71 0.01 1.00
C LEU A 20 -10.04 -1.30 1.72
N GLN A 21 -10.23 -1.28 3.04
CA GLN A 21 -10.56 -2.48 3.82
C GLN A 21 -11.92 -3.08 3.42
N GLU A 22 -12.92 -2.24 3.15
CA GLU A 22 -14.19 -2.69 2.58
C GLU A 22 -14.00 -3.40 1.23
N HIS A 23 -13.15 -2.84 0.37
CA HIS A 23 -12.82 -3.48 -0.90
C HIS A 23 -12.11 -4.82 -0.71
N ILE A 24 -11.12 -4.89 0.19
CA ILE A 24 -10.39 -6.12 0.52
C ILE A 24 -11.34 -7.17 1.05
N GLN A 25 -12.21 -6.82 2.00
CA GLN A 25 -13.21 -7.74 2.55
C GLN A 25 -14.13 -8.33 1.47
N ASN A 26 -14.49 -7.53 0.47
CA ASN A 26 -15.36 -7.97 -0.62
C ASN A 26 -14.68 -8.89 -1.63
N ILE A 27 -13.35 -8.86 -1.75
CA ILE A 27 -12.59 -9.70 -2.69
C ILE A 27 -11.90 -10.89 -2.00
N ASP A 28 -11.89 -10.94 -0.70
CA ASP A 28 -11.30 -12.02 0.09
C ASP A 28 -12.25 -13.23 0.10
N LEU A 29 -11.93 -14.23 -0.68
CA LEU A 29 -12.76 -15.45 -0.81
C LEU A 29 -12.73 -16.33 0.45
N GLU A 30 -11.67 -16.25 1.25
CA GLU A 30 -11.54 -16.96 2.52
C GLU A 30 -12.33 -16.27 3.65
N GLY A 31 -12.64 -14.99 3.49
CA GLY A 31 -13.39 -14.22 4.48
C GLY A 31 -12.60 -13.91 5.77
N TYR A 32 -11.29 -13.89 5.70
CA TYR A 32 -10.43 -13.58 6.85
C TYR A 32 -10.28 -12.08 7.10
N ASN A 33 -10.46 -11.29 6.05
CA ASN A 33 -10.42 -9.84 6.18
C ASN A 33 -11.77 -9.30 6.62
N ILE A 34 -11.77 -8.60 7.74
CA ILE A 34 -12.97 -8.02 8.34
C ILE A 34 -12.80 -6.54 8.56
N LEU A 35 -13.90 -5.81 8.61
CA LEU A 35 -13.95 -4.42 9.02
C LEU A 35 -14.67 -4.34 10.36
N THR A 36 -13.92 -4.06 11.43
CA THR A 36 -14.47 -3.88 12.78
C THR A 36 -14.72 -2.40 13.07
N GLU A 37 -15.47 -2.10 14.14
CA GLU A 37 -15.72 -0.71 14.55
C GLU A 37 -14.43 0.02 14.92
N GLU A 38 -13.44 -0.68 15.48
CA GLU A 38 -12.15 -0.10 15.87
C GLU A 38 -11.18 0.07 14.71
N PHE A 39 -11.44 -0.54 13.53
CA PHE A 39 -10.49 -0.58 12.40
C PHE A 39 -9.96 0.82 12.07
N ARG A 40 -10.83 1.79 11.93
CA ARG A 40 -10.51 3.13 11.46
C ARG A 40 -9.38 3.79 12.26
N GLU A 41 -9.51 3.79 13.58
CA GLU A 41 -8.52 4.43 14.46
C GLU A 41 -7.32 3.52 14.72
N SER A 42 -7.54 2.24 14.96
CA SER A 42 -6.48 1.30 15.31
C SER A 42 -5.55 1.05 14.12
N TYR A 43 -6.10 0.90 12.91
CA TYR A 43 -5.29 0.69 11.71
C TYR A 43 -4.48 1.93 11.35
N PHE A 44 -5.08 3.12 11.44
CA PHE A 44 -4.37 4.37 11.21
C PHE A 44 -3.22 4.56 12.21
N SER A 45 -3.49 4.36 13.51
CA SER A 45 -2.46 4.47 14.56
C SER A 45 -1.30 3.49 14.30
N LYS A 46 -1.61 2.21 14.01
CA LYS A 46 -0.59 1.21 13.66
C LYS A 46 0.22 1.62 12.43
N THR A 47 -0.43 2.12 11.41
CA THR A 47 0.21 2.58 10.17
C THR A 47 1.19 3.73 10.45
N MET A 48 0.79 4.70 11.27
CA MET A 48 1.67 5.82 11.66
C MET A 48 2.88 5.36 12.48
N ASP A 49 2.70 4.38 13.38
CA ASP A 49 3.79 3.77 14.13
C ASP A 49 4.79 3.04 13.22
N GLU A 50 4.30 2.28 12.24
CA GLU A 50 5.16 1.59 11.27
C GLU A 50 5.94 2.58 10.39
N ILE A 51 5.29 3.64 9.92
CA ILE A 51 5.93 4.71 9.16
C ILE A 51 7.09 5.32 9.95
N GLN A 52 6.87 5.62 11.23
CA GLN A 52 7.91 6.18 12.08
C GLN A 52 9.08 5.20 12.31
N LYS A 53 8.78 3.93 12.57
CA LYS A 53 9.80 2.90 12.85
C LYS A 53 10.60 2.49 11.62
N CYS A 54 9.98 2.52 10.45
CA CYS A 54 10.54 1.95 9.21
C CYS A 54 10.89 3.01 8.16
N ASN A 55 11.16 4.25 8.56
CA ASN A 55 11.44 5.38 7.64
C ASN A 55 10.43 5.44 6.49
N GLY A 56 9.16 5.31 6.85
CA GLY A 56 8.08 5.33 5.89
C GLY A 56 7.64 6.75 5.52
N LYS A 57 6.82 6.84 4.49
CA LYS A 57 6.23 8.08 4.02
C LYS A 57 4.80 7.83 3.52
N ILE A 58 3.93 8.82 3.70
CA ILE A 58 2.64 8.92 3.04
C ILE A 58 2.74 10.03 1.99
N LEU A 59 2.38 9.71 0.76
CA LEU A 59 2.18 10.69 -0.31
C LEU A 59 0.70 10.72 -0.68
N LEU A 60 0.17 11.90 -0.83
CA LEU A 60 -1.24 12.16 -1.09
C LEU A 60 -1.41 12.78 -2.48
N TYR A 61 -2.44 12.37 -3.20
CA TYR A 61 -2.88 13.08 -4.40
C TYR A 61 -4.08 13.94 -4.07
N LYS A 62 -3.87 15.26 -4.17
CA LYS A 62 -4.87 16.27 -3.84
C LYS A 62 -5.47 16.87 -5.10
N GLU A 63 -6.79 16.94 -5.16
CA GLU A 63 -7.58 17.73 -6.12
C GLU A 63 -8.41 18.73 -5.34
N GLU A 64 -8.29 20.00 -5.65
CA GLU A 64 -8.93 21.10 -4.91
C GLU A 64 -8.67 21.01 -3.39
N ASN A 65 -9.67 20.61 -2.61
CA ASN A 65 -9.55 20.44 -1.16
C ASN A 65 -9.58 18.99 -0.70
N ASP A 66 -9.77 18.03 -1.63
CA ASP A 66 -9.98 16.63 -1.32
C ASP A 66 -8.73 15.79 -1.60
N ILE A 67 -8.49 14.82 -0.73
CA ILE A 67 -7.52 13.76 -0.98
C ILE A 67 -8.23 12.67 -1.77
N VAL A 68 -7.81 12.50 -3.01
CA VAL A 68 -8.43 11.57 -3.97
C VAL A 68 -7.58 10.34 -4.23
N GLY A 69 -6.41 10.28 -3.61
CA GLY A 69 -5.56 9.11 -3.63
C GLY A 69 -4.42 9.23 -2.64
N LEU A 70 -3.87 8.10 -2.24
CA LEU A 70 -2.71 8.04 -1.36
C LEU A 70 -1.86 6.80 -1.67
N VAL A 71 -0.59 6.88 -1.31
CA VAL A 71 0.33 5.75 -1.29
C VAL A 71 1.15 5.80 0.00
N ILE A 72 1.32 4.64 0.62
CA ILE A 72 2.16 4.45 1.81
C ILE A 72 3.28 3.50 1.46
N GLY A 73 4.50 3.92 1.76
CA GLY A 73 5.68 3.10 1.56
C GLY A 73 6.66 3.24 2.71
N LEU A 74 7.42 2.20 2.99
CA LEU A 74 8.36 2.13 4.10
C LEU A 74 9.53 1.18 3.76
N ILE A 75 10.56 1.16 4.59
CA ILE A 75 11.62 0.16 4.50
C ILE A 75 11.08 -1.16 5.02
N ASN A 76 11.22 -2.21 4.22
CA ASN A 76 10.89 -3.57 4.66
C ASN A 76 12.00 -4.11 5.56
N ASN A 77 11.73 -4.18 6.85
CA ASN A 77 12.67 -4.68 7.86
C ASN A 77 12.52 -6.21 8.10
N ASP A 78 11.59 -6.88 7.41
CA ASP A 78 11.28 -8.31 7.64
C ASP A 78 12.37 -9.26 7.12
N ALA A 79 13.36 -8.76 6.42
CA ALA A 79 14.43 -9.57 5.86
C ALA A 79 15.69 -9.50 6.74
N GLU A 80 15.74 -10.30 7.79
CA GLU A 80 17.02 -10.59 8.42
C GLU A 80 17.92 -11.35 7.43
N GLU A 81 19.18 -10.93 7.30
CA GLU A 81 20.17 -11.70 6.56
C GLU A 81 20.39 -13.04 7.27
N THR A 82 20.14 -14.12 6.57
CA THR A 82 20.40 -15.48 7.04
C THR A 82 21.48 -16.14 6.18
N TYR A 83 21.93 -17.33 6.56
CA TYR A 83 22.88 -18.11 5.74
C TYR A 83 22.37 -18.41 4.32
N GLU A 84 21.05 -18.45 4.14
CA GLU A 84 20.36 -18.84 2.93
C GLU A 84 19.78 -17.65 2.17
N PHE A 85 19.69 -16.49 2.82
CA PHE A 85 18.98 -15.34 2.27
C PHE A 85 19.73 -14.05 2.53
N LYS A 86 20.15 -13.42 1.43
CA LYS A 86 20.73 -12.08 1.42
C LYS A 86 19.91 -11.19 0.50
N ALA A 87 19.12 -10.33 1.09
CA ALA A 87 18.36 -9.36 0.34
C ALA A 87 19.06 -8.00 0.33
N PRO A 88 18.96 -7.22 -0.74
CA PRO A 88 19.29 -5.81 -0.70
C PRO A 88 18.32 -5.06 0.21
N LYS A 89 18.65 -3.84 0.58
CA LYS A 89 17.68 -2.95 1.25
C LYS A 89 16.43 -2.81 0.38
N ARG A 90 15.29 -3.16 0.94
CA ARG A 90 14.01 -3.22 0.24
C ARG A 90 13.05 -2.15 0.72
N GLY A 91 12.29 -1.58 -0.21
CA GLY A 91 11.08 -0.87 0.08
C GLY A 91 9.87 -1.80 0.11
N ARG A 92 8.83 -1.39 0.81
CA ARG A 92 7.52 -2.02 0.76
C ARG A 92 6.46 -0.95 0.56
N ILE A 93 5.60 -1.14 -0.42
CA ILE A 93 4.37 -0.37 -0.55
C ILE A 93 3.27 -1.15 0.14
N THR A 94 2.73 -0.56 1.20
CA THR A 94 1.68 -1.18 2.01
C THR A 94 0.30 -0.83 1.49
N GLU A 95 0.10 0.41 1.07
CA GLU A 95 -1.18 0.91 0.60
C GLU A 95 -1.01 1.72 -0.69
N LEU A 96 -1.92 1.53 -1.63
CA LEU A 96 -2.10 2.38 -2.81
C LEU A 96 -3.59 2.48 -3.11
N ILE A 97 -4.14 3.64 -2.91
CA ILE A 97 -5.58 3.90 -3.01
C ILE A 97 -5.80 5.05 -3.99
N VAL A 98 -6.78 4.90 -4.86
CA VAL A 98 -7.33 5.99 -5.68
C VAL A 98 -8.85 5.88 -5.62
N SER A 99 -9.51 6.97 -5.30
CA SER A 99 -10.97 7.06 -5.19
C SER A 99 -11.66 6.52 -6.45
N LYS A 100 -12.72 5.73 -6.25
CA LYS A 100 -13.38 4.96 -7.32
C LYS A 100 -13.76 5.81 -8.52
N ASN A 101 -14.26 7.02 -8.26
CA ASN A 101 -14.83 7.90 -9.28
C ASN A 101 -13.80 8.53 -10.24
N ILE A 102 -12.51 8.49 -9.89
CA ILE A 102 -11.43 9.14 -10.64
C ILE A 102 -10.32 8.18 -11.05
N ARG A 103 -10.55 6.87 -10.92
CA ARG A 103 -9.62 5.84 -11.41
C ARG A 103 -9.45 5.97 -12.94
N SER A 104 -8.37 5.40 -13.44
CA SER A 104 -7.99 5.40 -14.87
C SER A 104 -7.46 6.74 -15.43
N ASN A 105 -7.27 7.75 -14.59
CA ASN A 105 -6.67 9.04 -14.95
C ASN A 105 -5.15 9.12 -14.69
N GLY A 106 -4.50 7.96 -14.50
CA GLY A 106 -3.05 7.90 -14.27
C GLY A 106 -2.59 8.30 -12.86
N ILE A 107 -3.52 8.63 -11.95
CA ILE A 107 -3.20 9.06 -10.57
C ILE A 107 -2.43 7.97 -9.81
N GLY A 108 -2.88 6.72 -9.92
CA GLY A 108 -2.19 5.58 -9.28
C GLY A 108 -0.75 5.42 -9.75
N THR A 109 -0.49 5.56 -11.06
CA THR A 109 0.87 5.52 -11.60
C THR A 109 1.71 6.70 -11.12
N GLN A 110 1.16 7.90 -11.02
CA GLN A 110 1.89 9.05 -10.49
C GLN A 110 2.26 8.86 -9.01
N LEU A 111 1.34 8.39 -8.18
CA LEU A 111 1.59 8.07 -6.77
C LEU A 111 2.64 6.97 -6.62
N LEU A 112 2.52 5.90 -7.40
CA LEU A 112 3.47 4.78 -7.39
C LEU A 112 4.87 5.27 -7.74
N ASN A 113 5.05 5.99 -8.84
CA ASN A 113 6.34 6.54 -9.26
C ASN A 113 6.94 7.50 -8.21
N ALA A 114 6.12 8.33 -7.59
CA ALA A 114 6.59 9.23 -6.53
C ALA A 114 7.10 8.47 -5.32
N MET A 115 6.41 7.40 -4.90
CA MET A 115 6.84 6.55 -3.80
C MET A 115 8.08 5.74 -4.14
N GLU A 116 8.18 5.21 -5.35
CA GLU A 116 9.39 4.52 -5.85
C GLU A 116 10.62 5.45 -5.82
N ASN A 117 10.46 6.69 -6.26
CA ASN A 117 11.52 7.69 -6.19
C ASN A 117 11.94 7.97 -4.74
N TYR A 118 10.99 8.08 -3.82
CA TYR A 118 11.30 8.23 -2.40
C TYR A 118 12.10 7.04 -1.87
N LEU A 119 11.59 5.81 -2.04
CA LEU A 119 12.24 4.59 -1.57
C LEU A 119 13.65 4.42 -2.16
N LYS A 120 13.81 4.73 -3.45
CA LYS A 120 15.11 4.75 -4.11
C LYS A 120 16.06 5.78 -3.48
N SER A 121 15.56 6.97 -3.16
CA SER A 121 16.37 8.05 -2.56
C SER A 121 16.93 7.69 -1.19
N ILE A 122 16.22 6.85 -0.44
CA ILE A 122 16.66 6.32 0.87
C ILE A 122 17.44 5.00 0.76
N GLY A 123 17.83 4.60 -0.46
CA GLY A 123 18.75 3.50 -0.75
C GLY A 123 18.12 2.13 -0.97
N CYS A 124 16.81 2.02 -1.11
CA CYS A 124 16.17 0.77 -1.49
C CYS A 124 16.56 0.38 -2.92
N LYS A 125 16.81 -0.91 -3.15
CA LYS A 125 17.22 -1.47 -4.45
C LYS A 125 16.10 -2.19 -5.16
N ASP A 126 15.14 -2.70 -4.42
CA ASP A 126 13.90 -3.28 -4.92
C ASP A 126 12.72 -2.91 -4.02
N ILE A 127 11.51 -3.13 -4.50
CA ILE A 127 10.27 -2.80 -3.81
C ILE A 127 9.36 -4.03 -3.83
N LEU A 128 8.80 -4.34 -2.67
CA LEU A 128 7.79 -5.36 -2.49
C LEU A 128 6.40 -4.72 -2.34
N LEU A 129 5.41 -5.38 -2.84
CA LEU A 129 4.01 -5.13 -2.56
C LEU A 129 3.22 -6.43 -2.60
N GLY A 130 2.06 -6.46 -1.98
CA GLY A 130 1.13 -7.59 -2.02
C GLY A 130 -0.13 -7.23 -2.79
N ALA A 131 -0.66 -8.22 -3.51
CA ALA A 131 -2.00 -8.14 -4.10
C ALA A 131 -2.66 -9.51 -3.97
N PHE A 132 -3.95 -9.53 -3.63
CA PHE A 132 -4.73 -10.78 -3.67
C PHE A 132 -4.76 -11.35 -5.08
N ALA A 133 -4.61 -12.66 -5.21
CA ALA A 133 -4.63 -13.36 -6.51
C ALA A 133 -5.91 -13.08 -7.31
N TYR A 134 -7.02 -12.83 -6.63
CA TYR A 134 -8.31 -12.49 -7.22
C TYR A 134 -8.43 -11.03 -7.67
N ASN A 135 -7.50 -10.17 -7.25
CA ASN A 135 -7.47 -8.76 -7.65
C ASN A 135 -6.72 -8.59 -8.97
N GLU A 136 -7.24 -9.19 -10.04
CA GLU A 136 -6.63 -9.12 -11.36
C GLU A 136 -6.37 -7.69 -11.84
N LYS A 137 -7.23 -6.72 -11.46
CA LYS A 137 -7.06 -5.33 -11.86
C LYS A 137 -5.81 -4.72 -11.22
N ALA A 138 -5.57 -4.99 -9.94
CA ALA A 138 -4.37 -4.54 -9.25
C ALA A 138 -3.12 -5.24 -9.83
N ILE A 139 -3.17 -6.55 -10.04
CA ILE A 139 -2.05 -7.30 -10.63
C ILE A 139 -1.66 -6.72 -11.99
N LYS A 140 -2.62 -6.56 -12.92
CA LYS A 140 -2.39 -5.97 -14.25
C LYS A 140 -1.86 -4.53 -14.17
N PHE A 141 -2.33 -3.76 -13.18
CA PHE A 141 -1.82 -2.41 -12.95
C PHE A 141 -0.35 -2.42 -12.53
N TYR A 142 0.03 -3.29 -11.59
CA TYR A 142 1.41 -3.41 -11.15
C TYR A 142 2.32 -3.97 -12.25
N GLU A 143 1.89 -4.99 -13.00
CA GLU A 143 2.65 -5.53 -14.14
C GLU A 143 2.92 -4.46 -15.20
N LYS A 144 1.91 -3.63 -15.52
CA LYS A 144 2.08 -2.48 -16.44
C LYS A 144 3.10 -1.45 -15.93
N ASN A 145 3.30 -1.36 -14.62
CA ASN A 145 4.29 -0.49 -13.99
C ASN A 145 5.62 -1.21 -13.69
N GLY A 146 5.86 -2.39 -14.29
CA GLY A 146 7.15 -3.10 -14.24
C GLY A 146 7.31 -4.07 -13.07
N TYR A 147 6.28 -4.31 -12.28
CA TYR A 147 6.30 -5.35 -11.24
C TYR A 147 6.06 -6.73 -11.85
N HIS A 148 6.54 -7.76 -11.19
CA HIS A 148 6.29 -9.16 -11.56
C HIS A 148 6.01 -9.99 -10.31
N VAL A 149 5.26 -11.06 -10.47
CA VAL A 149 4.98 -12.00 -9.38
C VAL A 149 6.27 -12.70 -8.99
N ARG A 150 6.65 -12.59 -7.71
CA ARG A 150 7.86 -13.22 -7.16
C ARG A 150 7.54 -14.47 -6.35
N MET A 151 6.44 -14.47 -5.61
CA MET A 151 6.02 -15.57 -4.74
C MET A 151 4.50 -15.66 -4.74
N THR A 152 3.99 -16.85 -4.54
CA THR A 152 2.55 -17.11 -4.45
C THR A 152 2.27 -17.86 -3.17
N ASP A 153 1.34 -17.36 -2.36
CA ASP A 153 0.80 -18.07 -1.21
C ASP A 153 -0.37 -18.96 -1.68
N MET A 154 -0.42 -20.17 -1.18
CA MET A 154 -1.47 -21.14 -1.49
C MET A 154 -2.13 -21.60 -0.21
N THR A 155 -3.45 -21.56 -0.18
CA THR A 155 -4.27 -21.96 0.98
C THR A 155 -5.10 -23.19 0.64
N LYS A 156 -5.18 -24.14 1.58
CA LYS A 156 -6.17 -25.22 1.57
C LYS A 156 -7.09 -25.07 2.77
N THR A 157 -8.36 -24.84 2.50
CA THR A 157 -9.40 -24.74 3.53
C THR A 157 -10.13 -26.08 3.69
N ASN A 158 -10.88 -26.24 4.76
CA ASN A 158 -11.67 -27.46 5.06
C ASN A 158 -10.81 -28.73 5.18
N LEU A 159 -9.77 -28.67 6.02
CA LEU A 159 -8.96 -29.82 6.41
C LEU A 159 -9.71 -30.71 7.38
#